data_cc6eebee63d55ca2985034e78317724e
#
_entry.id   cc6eebee63d55ca2985034e78317724e
#
_cell.length_a   1.000
_cell.length_b   1.000
_cell.length_c   1.000
_cell.angle_alpha   90.00
_cell.angle_beta   90.00
_cell.angle_gamma   90.00
#
_symmetry.space_group_name_H-M   'P 1'
#
loop_
_entity.id
_entity.type
_entity.pdbx_description
1 polymer ?
#
loop_
_entity_poly.entity_id
_entity_poly.type
_entity_poly.pdbx_seq_one_letter_code
_entity_poly.pdbx_strand_id
1 'polypeptide(L)' 'MFAEAIKPAFIIAEYNPFHNGHKYHIEKTRENGASHIVAVMSGNFVQRGDIAICDKHIRAKAALLGGADLVLELPL' A
#
# COMPACT_ATOMS: atom_id res chain seq x y z
N MET A 1 -12.08 -28.32 12.67
CA MET A 1 -11.11 -27.24 12.49
C MET A 1 -11.76 -26.07 11.78
N PHE A 2 -11.49 -24.88 12.23
CA PHE A 2 -12.11 -23.69 11.68
C PHE A 2 -11.06 -22.86 10.96
N ALA A 3 -11.34 -22.49 9.72
CA ALA A 3 -10.50 -21.53 9.01
C ALA A 3 -10.79 -20.14 9.56
N GLU A 4 -9.76 -19.35 9.78
CA GLU A 4 -9.94 -17.97 10.16
C GLU A 4 -10.52 -17.19 9.00
N ALA A 5 -11.42 -16.27 9.30
CA ALA A 5 -11.96 -15.39 8.29
C ALA A 5 -10.85 -14.47 7.74
N ILE A 6 -10.78 -14.35 6.42
CA ILE A 6 -9.87 -13.40 5.78
C ILE A 6 -10.45 -12.01 5.97
N LYS A 7 -9.65 -11.11 6.51
CA LYS A 7 -10.04 -9.72 6.75
C LYS A 7 -9.08 -8.77 6.03
N PRO A 8 -9.19 -8.64 4.71
CA PRO A 8 -8.29 -7.77 3.97
C PRO A 8 -8.59 -6.31 4.26
N ALA A 9 -7.56 -5.50 4.33
CA ALA A 9 -7.67 -4.06 4.40
C ALA A 9 -7.08 -3.45 3.13
N PHE A 10 -7.78 -2.48 2.55
CA PHE A 10 -7.34 -1.78 1.37
C PHE A 10 -6.88 -0.39 1.77
N ILE A 11 -5.64 -0.06 1.42
CA ILE A 11 -5.07 1.25 1.72
C ILE A 11 -4.81 1.96 0.40
N ILE A 12 -5.37 3.14 0.23
CA ILE A 12 -5.15 3.95 -0.96
C ILE A 12 -4.10 4.99 -0.61
N ALA A 13 -2.97 4.95 -1.30
CA ALA A 13 -1.87 5.87 -1.05
C ALA A 13 -1.03 6.07 -2.30
N GLU A 14 -0.30 7.16 -2.33
CA GLU A 14 0.59 7.47 -3.45
C GLU A 14 1.96 6.83 -3.28
N TYR A 15 2.46 6.76 -2.04
CA TYR A 15 3.80 6.27 -1.72
C TYR A 15 4.88 6.96 -2.55
N ASN A 16 4.84 8.26 -2.56
CA ASN A 16 5.72 9.08 -3.39
C ASN A 16 6.58 10.04 -2.53
N PRO A 17 7.66 9.56 -1.90
CA PRO A 17 8.03 8.15 -1.76
C PRO A 17 7.33 7.45 -0.59
N PHE A 18 7.53 6.14 -0.47
CA PHE A 18 7.12 5.40 0.72
C PHE A 18 8.04 5.79 1.88
N HIS A 19 7.47 6.02 3.04
CA HIS A 19 8.25 6.44 4.22
C HIS A 19 7.72 5.77 5.50
N ASN A 20 8.38 6.09 6.62
CA ASN A 20 8.06 5.45 7.91
C ASN A 20 6.62 5.68 8.37
N GLY A 21 6.01 6.80 8.01
CA GLY A 21 4.60 7.03 8.32
C GLY A 21 3.67 6.06 7.61
N HIS A 22 4.00 5.70 6.36
CA HIS A 22 3.25 4.69 5.62
C HIS A 22 3.42 3.32 6.25
N LYS A 23 4.65 2.96 6.64
CA LYS A 23 4.93 1.70 7.31
C LYS A 23 4.17 1.60 8.63
N TYR A 24 4.16 2.67 9.41
CA TYR A 24 3.40 2.74 10.65
C TYR A 24 1.91 2.51 10.41
N HIS A 25 1.35 3.12 9.38
CA HIS A 25 -0.05 2.96 9.03
C HIS A 25 -0.38 1.50 8.69
N ILE A 26 0.48 0.84 7.93
CA ILE A 26 0.31 -0.57 7.59
C ILE A 26 0.36 -1.43 8.86
N GLU A 27 1.32 -1.18 9.73
CA GLU A 27 1.46 -1.93 10.98
C GLU A 27 0.22 -1.76 11.87
N LYS A 28 -0.28 -0.53 12.01
CA LYS A 28 -1.48 -0.25 12.80
C LYS A 28 -2.72 -0.90 12.21
N THR A 29 -2.86 -0.91 10.91
CA THR A 29 -3.97 -1.56 10.22
C THR A 29 -3.96 -3.05 10.50
N ARG A 30 -2.77 -3.66 10.48
CA ARG A 30 -2.62 -5.09 10.78
C ARG A 30 -2.92 -5.37 12.25
N GLU A 31 -2.45 -4.53 13.17
CA GLU A 31 -2.75 -4.67 14.60
C GLU A 31 -4.24 -4.59 14.89
N ASN A 32 -4.98 -3.81 14.11
CA ASN A 32 -6.42 -3.64 14.27
C ASN A 32 -7.23 -4.78 13.64
N GLY A 33 -6.59 -5.85 13.22
CA GLY A 33 -7.26 -7.07 12.83
C GLY A 33 -7.21 -7.42 11.36
N ALA A 34 -6.55 -6.64 10.53
CA ALA A 34 -6.41 -6.98 9.11
C ALA A 34 -5.49 -8.18 8.95
N SER A 35 -5.96 -9.20 8.25
CA SER A 35 -5.15 -10.38 7.96
C SER A 35 -4.25 -10.15 6.74
N HIS A 36 -4.67 -9.32 5.82
CA HIS A 36 -3.95 -8.99 4.60
C HIS A 36 -4.05 -7.49 4.32
N ILE A 37 -2.97 -6.93 3.82
CA ILE A 37 -2.92 -5.52 3.46
C ILE A 37 -2.75 -5.41 1.94
N VAL A 38 -3.73 -4.79 1.30
CA VAL A 38 -3.69 -4.51 -0.13
C VAL A 38 -3.49 -3.00 -0.30
N ALA A 39 -2.33 -2.62 -0.82
CA ALA A 39 -2.05 -1.23 -1.11
C ALA A 39 -2.48 -0.90 -2.54
N VAL A 40 -3.26 0.15 -2.69
CA VAL A 40 -3.72 0.61 -4.01
C VAL A 40 -3.08 1.98 -4.25
N MET A 41 -2.27 2.09 -5.29
CA MET A 41 -1.54 3.31 -5.57
C MET A 41 -1.72 3.78 -7.01
N SER A 42 -1.54 5.07 -7.25
CA SER A 42 -1.52 5.60 -8.59
C SER A 42 -0.22 5.19 -9.30
N GLY A 43 -0.26 5.17 -10.65
CA GLY A 43 0.90 4.80 -11.44
C GLY A 43 1.98 5.88 -11.44
N ASN A 44 2.19 6.54 -12.59
CA ASN A 44 3.25 7.54 -12.72
C ASN A 44 2.83 8.95 -12.31
N PHE A 45 1.53 9.18 -12.09
CA PHE A 45 1.01 10.46 -11.63
C PHE A 45 0.36 10.29 -10.27
N VAL A 46 0.54 11.27 -9.41
CA VAL A 46 -0.12 11.31 -8.11
C VAL A 46 -1.48 11.99 -8.24
N GLN A 47 -2.30 11.93 -7.18
CA GLN A 47 -3.68 12.44 -7.20
C GLN A 47 -3.80 13.90 -7.61
N ARG A 48 -2.76 14.70 -7.42
CA ARG A 48 -2.75 16.13 -7.81
C ARG A 48 -2.42 16.38 -9.26
N GLY A 49 -2.16 15.30 -10.02
CA GLY A 49 -1.76 15.44 -11.41
C GLY A 49 -0.28 15.69 -11.65
N ASP A 50 0.51 15.77 -10.59
CA ASP A 50 1.96 15.92 -10.70
C ASP A 50 2.64 14.61 -11.03
N ILE A 51 3.82 14.70 -11.65
CA ILE A 51 4.63 13.53 -11.91
C ILE A 51 5.19 13.03 -10.57
N ALA A 52 5.08 11.73 -10.32
CA ALA A 52 5.58 11.15 -9.09
C ALA A 52 7.11 11.30 -9.00
N ILE A 53 7.61 11.57 -7.79
CA ILE A 53 9.05 11.68 -7.53
C ILE A 53 9.74 10.35 -7.80
N CYS A 54 9.14 9.26 -7.36
CA CYS A 54 9.67 7.92 -7.52
C CYS A 54 8.89 7.16 -8.58
N ASP A 55 9.61 6.32 -9.34
CA ASP A 55 8.99 5.39 -10.28
C ASP A 55 8.00 4.47 -9.55
N LYS A 56 6.91 4.09 -10.23
CA LYS A 56 5.88 3.24 -9.64
C LYS A 56 6.40 1.88 -9.18
N HIS A 57 7.38 1.31 -9.87
CA HIS A 57 7.94 0.02 -9.47
C HIS A 57 8.76 0.14 -8.19
N ILE A 58 9.49 1.24 -8.02
CA ILE A 58 10.24 1.51 -6.81
C ILE A 58 9.27 1.72 -5.64
N ARG A 59 8.19 2.47 -5.86
CA ARG A 59 7.17 2.72 -4.84
C ARG A 59 6.47 1.43 -4.42
N ALA A 60 6.11 0.59 -5.37
CA ALA A 60 5.47 -0.69 -5.09
C ALA A 60 6.39 -1.62 -4.30
N LYS A 61 7.66 -1.71 -4.69
CA LYS A 61 8.64 -2.51 -3.97
C LYS A 61 8.80 -2.03 -2.53
N ALA A 62 8.88 -0.72 -2.33
CA ALA A 62 9.00 -0.16 -1.00
C ALA A 62 7.78 -0.49 -0.13
N ALA A 63 6.58 -0.44 -0.70
CA ALA A 63 5.36 -0.80 0.02
C ALA A 63 5.34 -2.27 0.42
N LEU A 64 5.77 -3.16 -0.47
CA LEU A 64 5.87 -4.59 -0.15
C LEU A 64 6.88 -4.85 0.95
N LEU A 65 8.05 -4.22 0.88
CA LEU A 65 9.07 -4.33 1.93
C LEU A 65 8.60 -3.71 3.24
N GLY A 66 7.71 -2.73 3.18
CA GLY A 66 7.13 -2.09 4.36
C GLY A 66 5.98 -2.85 5.00
N GLY A 67 5.55 -3.96 4.43
CA GLY A 67 4.55 -4.81 5.05
C GLY A 67 3.28 -5.06 4.27
N ALA A 68 3.09 -4.46 3.10
CA ALA A 68 1.93 -4.77 2.26
C ALA A 68 2.06 -6.17 1.68
N ASP A 69 0.94 -6.87 1.57
CA ASP A 69 0.91 -8.22 0.99
C ASP A 69 0.74 -8.18 -0.53
N LEU A 70 0.08 -7.15 -1.03
CA LEU A 70 -0.19 -6.97 -2.46
C LEU A 70 -0.24 -5.48 -2.76
N VAL A 71 0.31 -5.10 -3.90
CA VAL A 71 0.22 -3.72 -4.39
C VAL A 71 -0.49 -3.73 -5.73
N LEU A 72 -1.55 -2.94 -5.82
CA LEU A 72 -2.30 -2.75 -7.05
C LEU A 72 -2.08 -1.32 -7.55
N GLU A 73 -2.07 -1.17 -8.86
CA GLU A 73 -1.94 0.14 -9.49
C GLU A 73 -3.29 0.57 -10.05
N LEU A 74 -3.70 1.80 -9.75
CA LEU A 74 -4.88 2.38 -10.39
C LEU A 74 -4.50 2.83 -11.79
N PRO A 75 -5.26 2.45 -12.83
CA PRO A 75 -5.03 2.96 -14.17
C PRO A 75 -5.38 4.44 -14.22
N LEU A 76 -4.61 5.18 -15.00
CA LEU A 76 -4.87 6.59 -15.22
C LEU A 76 -5.82 6.81 -16.40
#